data_f112f98a7ededa935e9031f8d78bc03e
#
_entry.id   f112f98a7ededa935e9031f8d78bc03e
#
_cell.length_a   1.000
_cell.length_b   1.000
_cell.length_c   1.000
_cell.angle_alpha   90.00
_cell.angle_beta   90.00
_cell.angle_gamma   90.00
#
_symmetry.space_group_name_H-M   'P 1'
#
loop_
_entity.id
_entity.type
_entity.pdbx_description
1 polymer ?
#
loop_
_entity_poly.entity_id
_entity_poly.type
_entity_poly.pdbx_seq_one_letter_code
_entity_poly.pdbx_strand_id
1 'polypeptide(L)'
;MLALVPLYAGAANDDENDSSEQFDWNPVMEAIILVESEGNPRIVNGNQVGAMQITPIMVRECNNILKARGSEKQYKMTDRYDVEKSKEMFLLIQSQYNKSNNVEKAIRSWNGGPNYSNRGTERYYQKVLRRMK
;
A
#
# COMPACT_ATOMS: atom_id res chain seq x y z
N MET A 1 -9.73 -6.77 -32.06
CA MET A 1 -9.65 -7.04 -31.51
C MET A 1 -8.96 -7.46 -31.02
N LEU A 2 -8.85 -7.44 -31.27
CA LEU A 2 -8.46 -7.89 -30.64
C LEU A 2 -7.78 -8.26 -30.00
N ALA A 3 -7.63 -8.49 -30.43
CA ALA A 3 -7.30 -8.83 -29.68
C ALA A 3 -6.72 -9.14 -29.11
N LEU A 4 -6.64 -9.06 -29.61
CA LEU A 4 -6.38 -9.38 -28.95
C LEU A 4 -5.82 -9.71 -28.28
N VAL A 5 -5.78 -9.68 -28.76
CA VAL A 5 -5.56 -10.08 -28.04
C VAL A 5 -4.91 -10.40 -27.46
N PRO A 6 -4.82 -10.44 -27.87
CA PRO A 6 -4.46 -10.85 -27.21
C PRO A 6 -3.76 -11.03 -26.71
N LEU A 7 -3.76 -10.73 -27.20
CA LEU A 7 -3.50 -10.91 -26.57
C LEU A 7 -2.81 -11.13 -25.96
N TYR A 8 -2.80 -11.00 -26.30
CA TYR A 8 -2.48 -11.28 -25.51
C TYR A 8 -1.79 -11.65 -25.10
N ALA A 9 -1.67 -11.69 -25.84
CA ALA A 9 -1.36 -12.06 -25.26
C ALA A 9 -0.59 -12.29 -24.81
N GLY A 10 -0.35 -12.17 -25.36
CA GLY A 10 -0.06 -12.41 -24.67
C GLY A 10 0.68 -12.49 -24.16
N ALA A 11 0.72 -12.45 -24.53
CA ALA A 11 1.01 -12.53 -23.83
C ALA A 11 1.60 -12.82 -23.15
N ALA A 12 1.68 -12.85 -23.59
CA ALA A 12 1.88 -13.18 -22.81
C ALA A 12 2.65 -13.38 -22.21
N ASN A 13 2.84 -13.23 -22.55
CA ASN A 13 3.36 -13.49 -21.86
C ASN A 13 3.88 -13.24 -21.23
N ASP A 14 3.80 -12.84 -21.45
CA ASP A 14 4.16 -12.73 -20.78
C ASP A 14 4.09 -12.62 -19.90
N ASP A 15 3.52 -12.39 -19.93
CA ASP A 15 3.11 -12.35 -18.83
C ASP A 15 3.30 -13.26 -17.68
N GLU A 16 3.33 -13.99 -17.67
CA GLU A 16 3.44 -14.87 -16.65
C GLU A 16 4.66 -14.77 -15.87
N ASN A 17 5.68 -14.48 -16.42
CA ASN A 17 6.82 -14.19 -15.61
C ASN A 17 6.64 -12.93 -14.87
N ASP A 18 5.60 -12.22 -15.15
CA ASP A 18 5.31 -11.04 -14.36
C ASP A 18 5.04 -11.37 -12.93
N SER A 19 4.36 -12.47 -12.64
CA SER A 19 4.07 -12.78 -11.26
C SER A 19 5.33 -13.09 -10.49
N SER A 20 6.32 -13.70 -11.13
CA SER A 20 7.56 -13.99 -10.45
C SER A 20 8.37 -12.73 -10.20
N GLU A 21 8.07 -11.65 -10.94
CA GLU A 21 8.78 -10.40 -10.76
C GLU A 21 8.07 -9.45 -9.83
N GLN A 22 6.88 -9.79 -9.38
CA GLN A 22 6.17 -8.93 -8.47
C GLN A 22 6.80 -8.95 -7.11
N PHE A 23 7.00 -7.77 -6.55
CA PHE A 23 7.57 -7.65 -5.23
C PHE A 23 6.54 -8.08 -4.19
N ASP A 24 6.98 -8.86 -3.21
CA ASP A 24 6.09 -9.33 -2.16
C ASP A 24 6.10 -8.33 -1.00
N TRP A 25 5.07 -7.52 -0.91
CA TRP A 25 4.93 -6.53 0.15
C TRP A 25 4.34 -7.11 1.43
N ASN A 26 3.93 -8.38 1.45
CA ASN A 26 3.26 -8.95 2.62
C ASN A 26 4.08 -8.84 3.91
N PRO A 27 5.38 -9.14 3.93
CA PRO A 27 6.13 -9.01 5.18
C PRO A 27 6.12 -7.58 5.71
N VAL A 28 6.20 -6.59 4.81
CA VAL A 28 6.20 -5.19 5.21
C VAL A 28 4.83 -4.79 5.75
N MET A 29 3.77 -5.15 5.02
CA MET A 29 2.41 -4.80 5.45
C MET A 29 2.06 -5.43 6.79
N GLU A 30 2.43 -6.70 6.99
CA GLU A 30 2.13 -7.35 8.26
C GLU A 30 2.88 -6.68 9.41
N ALA A 31 4.12 -6.28 9.17
CA ALA A 31 4.89 -5.61 10.22
C ALA A 31 4.31 -4.22 10.53
N ILE A 32 3.89 -3.49 9.50
CA ILE A 32 3.24 -2.20 9.70
C ILE A 32 1.97 -2.37 10.52
N ILE A 33 1.17 -3.38 10.21
CA ILE A 33 -0.07 -3.65 10.95
C ILE A 33 0.24 -3.90 12.43
N LEU A 34 1.28 -4.69 12.71
CA LEU A 34 1.64 -4.95 14.11
C LEU A 34 2.07 -3.68 14.83
N VAL A 35 2.82 -2.82 14.17
CA VAL A 35 3.29 -1.57 14.78
C VAL A 35 2.14 -0.59 14.95
N GLU A 36 1.26 -0.47 13.95
CA GLU A 36 0.21 0.54 13.98
C GLU A 36 -0.97 0.17 14.89
N SER A 37 -1.33 -1.09 14.95
CA SER A 37 -2.58 -1.48 15.60
C SER A 37 -2.50 -2.79 16.36
N GLU A 38 -1.37 -3.49 16.29
CA GLU A 38 -1.24 -4.85 16.80
C GLU A 38 -2.32 -5.76 16.23
N GLY A 39 -2.70 -5.49 14.99
CA GLY A 39 -3.69 -6.31 14.29
C GLY A 39 -5.14 -5.94 14.54
N ASN A 40 -5.40 -4.89 15.32
CA ASN A 40 -6.77 -4.52 15.65
C ASN A 40 -7.35 -3.58 14.58
N PRO A 41 -8.30 -4.05 13.75
CA PRO A 41 -8.82 -3.22 12.67
C PRO A 41 -9.76 -2.10 13.17
N ARG A 42 -10.08 -2.07 14.46
CA ARG A 42 -11.01 -1.08 14.99
C ARG A 42 -10.33 0.12 15.66
N ILE A 43 -9.01 0.11 15.73
CA ILE A 43 -8.27 1.19 16.40
C ILE A 43 -8.48 2.51 15.66
N VAL A 44 -8.79 3.56 16.41
CA VAL A 44 -8.93 4.92 15.91
C VAL A 44 -8.07 5.84 16.74
N ASN A 45 -7.13 6.53 16.10
CA ASN A 45 -6.27 7.50 16.76
C ASN A 45 -6.38 8.81 15.98
N GLY A 46 -7.23 9.72 16.46
CA GLY A 46 -7.50 10.95 15.73
C GLY A 46 -8.13 10.62 14.38
N ASN A 47 -7.47 11.02 13.30
CA ASN A 47 -7.97 10.73 11.96
C ASN A 47 -7.34 9.47 11.35
N GLN A 48 -6.58 8.71 12.12
CA GLN A 48 -5.96 7.46 11.68
C GLN A 48 -6.84 6.31 12.11
N VAL A 49 -7.17 5.43 11.17
CA VAL A 49 -8.18 4.41 11.41
C VAL A 49 -7.71 3.05 10.90
N GLY A 50 -7.96 2.03 11.71
CA GLY A 50 -7.88 0.64 11.30
C GLY A 50 -6.52 0.02 11.46
N ALA A 51 -6.37 -1.16 10.90
CA ALA A 51 -5.17 -1.97 11.08
C ALA A 51 -3.91 -1.25 10.63
N MET A 52 -3.99 -0.46 9.57
CA MET A 52 -2.83 0.24 9.04
C MET A 52 -2.86 1.74 9.32
N GLN A 53 -3.81 2.20 10.13
CA GLN A 53 -3.91 3.59 10.58
C GLN A 53 -3.93 4.58 9.41
N ILE A 54 -4.89 4.36 8.51
CA ILE A 54 -5.03 5.15 7.29
C ILE A 54 -5.78 6.45 7.56
N THR A 55 -5.27 7.54 7.00
CA THR A 55 -5.89 8.86 7.14
C THR A 55 -6.86 9.13 5.99
N PRO A 56 -7.77 10.11 6.15
CA PRO A 56 -8.62 10.52 5.02
C PRO A 56 -7.83 10.98 3.80
N ILE A 57 -6.68 11.62 4.02
CA ILE A 57 -5.84 12.05 2.90
C ILE A 57 -5.37 10.87 2.09
N MET A 58 -4.97 9.78 2.75
CA MET A 58 -4.55 8.56 2.04
C MET A 58 -5.69 7.98 1.21
N VAL A 59 -6.92 7.97 1.76
CA VAL A 59 -8.06 7.46 1.01
C VAL A 59 -8.29 8.30 -0.25
N ARG A 60 -8.24 9.63 -0.09
CA ARG A 60 -8.42 10.51 -1.25
C ARG A 60 -7.33 10.31 -2.28
N GLU A 61 -6.09 10.13 -1.81
CA GLU A 61 -4.99 9.90 -2.73
C GLU A 61 -5.19 8.63 -3.53
N CYS A 62 -5.63 7.56 -2.88
CA CYS A 62 -5.92 6.31 -3.56
C CYS A 62 -6.99 6.51 -4.62
N ASN A 63 -8.04 7.24 -4.29
CA ASN A 63 -9.12 7.48 -5.22
C ASN A 63 -8.66 8.35 -6.40
N ASN A 64 -7.78 9.32 -6.14
CA ASN A 64 -7.20 10.10 -7.23
C ASN A 64 -6.38 9.25 -8.17
N ILE A 65 -5.60 8.31 -7.62
CA ILE A 65 -4.81 7.40 -8.45
C ILE A 65 -5.73 6.55 -9.32
N LEU A 66 -6.77 5.98 -8.72
CA LEU A 66 -7.71 5.14 -9.46
C LEU A 66 -8.38 5.93 -10.58
N LYS A 67 -8.82 7.14 -10.28
CA LYS A 67 -9.48 7.97 -11.28
C LYS A 67 -8.53 8.29 -12.42
N ALA A 68 -7.28 8.63 -12.11
CA ALA A 68 -6.30 8.95 -13.13
C ALA A 68 -6.02 7.75 -14.03
N ARG A 69 -6.21 6.53 -13.51
CA ARG A 69 -6.00 5.31 -14.29
C ARG A 69 -7.25 4.84 -15.00
N GLY A 70 -8.33 5.61 -14.94
CA GLY A 70 -9.57 5.26 -15.61
C GLY A 70 -10.38 4.19 -14.90
N SER A 71 -10.07 3.91 -13.65
CA SER A 71 -10.83 2.92 -12.88
C SER A 71 -12.08 3.55 -12.30
N GLU A 72 -13.16 2.79 -12.25
CA GLU A 72 -14.37 3.23 -11.58
C GLU A 72 -14.40 2.83 -10.11
N LYS A 73 -13.41 2.08 -9.67
CA LYS A 73 -13.32 1.67 -8.28
C LYS A 73 -13.06 2.87 -7.39
N GLN A 74 -13.61 2.84 -6.18
CA GLN A 74 -13.46 3.92 -5.25
C GLN A 74 -13.48 3.37 -3.83
N TYR A 75 -12.56 3.84 -2.99
CA TYR A 75 -12.54 3.45 -1.58
C TYR A 75 -13.39 4.42 -0.77
N LYS A 76 -14.06 3.88 0.24
CA LYS A 76 -14.82 4.67 1.20
C LYS A 76 -14.01 4.83 2.47
N MET A 77 -14.35 5.83 3.27
CA MET A 77 -13.67 6.02 4.56
C MET A 77 -13.84 4.79 5.45
N THR A 78 -14.99 4.11 5.39
CA THR A 78 -15.21 2.91 6.19
C THR A 78 -14.34 1.73 5.75
N ASP A 79 -13.78 1.76 4.55
CA ASP A 79 -12.89 0.70 4.10
C ASP A 79 -11.62 0.63 4.95
N ARG A 80 -11.30 1.70 5.69
CA ARG A 80 -10.13 1.71 6.56
C ARG A 80 -10.25 0.70 7.71
N TYR A 81 -11.47 0.27 8.03
CA TYR A 81 -11.69 -0.77 9.04
C TYR A 81 -11.53 -2.18 8.47
N ASP A 82 -11.38 -2.30 7.18
CA ASP A 82 -11.25 -3.59 6.49
C ASP A 82 -9.76 -3.82 6.21
N VAL A 83 -9.21 -4.92 6.75
CA VAL A 83 -7.78 -5.18 6.64
C VAL A 83 -7.36 -5.36 5.18
N GLU A 84 -8.15 -6.10 4.41
CA GLU A 84 -7.79 -6.36 3.01
C GLU A 84 -7.86 -5.09 2.17
N LYS A 85 -8.87 -4.25 2.41
CA LYS A 85 -8.95 -2.97 1.70
C LYS A 85 -7.81 -2.05 2.10
N SER A 86 -7.41 -2.09 3.36
CA SER A 86 -6.26 -1.29 3.81
C SER A 86 -4.98 -1.72 3.11
N LYS A 87 -4.79 -3.03 2.95
CA LYS A 87 -3.65 -3.54 2.21
C LYS A 87 -3.70 -3.13 0.75
N GLU A 88 -4.88 -3.17 0.14
CA GLU A 88 -5.03 -2.72 -1.24
C GLU A 88 -4.58 -1.27 -1.39
N MET A 89 -4.98 -0.40 -0.46
CA MET A 89 -4.61 1.00 -0.51
C MET A 89 -3.10 1.19 -0.36
N PHE A 90 -2.48 0.43 0.54
CA PHE A 90 -1.02 0.46 0.66
C PHE A 90 -0.36 0.10 -0.67
N LEU A 91 -0.80 -1.00 -1.27
CA LEU A 91 -0.21 -1.47 -2.52
C LEU A 91 -0.39 -0.47 -3.65
N LEU A 92 -1.56 0.16 -3.69
CA LEU A 92 -1.85 1.15 -4.72
C LEU A 92 -0.90 2.34 -4.60
N ILE A 93 -0.69 2.83 -3.37
CA ILE A 93 0.22 3.95 -3.12
C ILE A 93 1.64 3.58 -3.53
N GLN A 94 2.10 2.36 -3.16
CA GLN A 94 3.44 1.95 -3.54
C GLN A 94 3.56 1.84 -5.06
N SER A 95 2.54 1.33 -5.73
CA SER A 95 2.59 1.19 -7.18
C SER A 95 2.73 2.54 -7.89
N GLN A 96 2.24 3.61 -7.27
CA GLN A 96 2.27 4.93 -7.87
C GLN A 96 3.54 5.70 -7.51
N TYR A 97 3.96 5.62 -6.25
CA TYR A 97 5.01 6.51 -5.75
C TYR A 97 6.30 5.81 -5.39
N ASN A 98 6.34 4.49 -5.50
CA ASN A 98 7.52 3.72 -5.07
C ASN A 98 7.77 2.59 -6.06
N LYS A 99 7.96 2.97 -7.31
CA LYS A 99 8.05 1.98 -8.38
C LYS A 99 9.29 1.11 -8.30
N SER A 100 10.31 1.55 -7.58
CA SER A 100 11.51 0.75 -7.37
C SER A 100 11.36 -0.26 -6.24
N ASN A 101 10.21 -0.28 -5.57
CA ASN A 101 9.94 -1.19 -4.46
C ASN A 101 10.95 -1.05 -3.34
N ASN A 102 11.24 0.19 -2.96
CA ASN A 102 12.19 0.51 -1.90
C ASN A 102 11.48 0.34 -0.55
N VAL A 103 11.91 -0.66 0.23
CA VAL A 103 11.24 -0.99 1.49
C VAL A 103 11.37 0.13 2.51
N GLU A 104 12.56 0.72 2.64
CA GLU A 104 12.75 1.80 3.60
C GLU A 104 11.85 2.98 3.27
N LYS A 105 11.77 3.36 2.01
CA LYS A 105 10.91 4.46 1.58
C LYS A 105 9.44 4.16 1.89
N ALA A 106 9.00 2.94 1.64
CA ALA A 106 7.61 2.57 1.91
C ALA A 106 7.29 2.72 3.39
N ILE A 107 8.17 2.23 4.25
CA ILE A 107 7.94 2.27 5.68
C ILE A 107 7.97 3.70 6.20
N ARG A 108 9.01 4.46 5.84
CA ARG A 108 9.15 5.82 6.35
C ARG A 108 8.05 6.73 5.85
N SER A 109 7.67 6.61 4.57
CA SER A 109 6.63 7.47 4.03
C SER A 109 5.24 7.10 4.57
N TRP A 110 5.03 5.85 4.97
CA TRP A 110 3.76 5.48 5.58
C TRP A 110 3.54 6.24 6.89
N ASN A 111 4.61 6.44 7.65
CA ASN A 111 4.54 7.15 8.93
C ASN A 111 4.63 8.66 8.74
N GLY A 112 5.58 9.13 7.95
CA GLY A 112 5.90 10.54 7.86
C GLY A 112 5.38 11.27 6.64
N GLY A 113 4.72 10.57 5.73
CA GLY A 113 4.20 11.18 4.51
C GLY A 113 5.26 11.28 3.43
N PRO A 114 4.88 11.83 2.26
CA PRO A 114 5.79 11.86 1.12
C PRO A 114 7.03 12.73 1.36
N ASN A 115 6.92 13.68 2.27
CA ASN A 115 8.05 14.57 2.57
C ASN A 115 8.71 14.22 3.90
N TYR A 116 8.72 12.94 4.24
CA TYR A 116 9.29 12.50 5.50
C TYR A 116 10.77 12.84 5.62
N SER A 117 11.26 12.92 6.86
CA SER A 117 12.69 12.98 7.11
C SER A 117 13.13 11.67 7.72
N ASN A 118 14.40 11.32 7.46
CA ASN A 118 14.95 10.11 8.05
C ASN A 118 14.95 10.21 9.57
N ARG A 119 15.34 11.37 10.09
CA ARG A 119 15.39 11.55 11.53
C ARG A 119 14.03 11.41 12.17
N GLY A 120 13.02 12.03 11.58
CA GLY A 120 11.66 12.01 12.13
C GLY A 120 11.00 10.64 12.08
N THR A 121 11.43 9.76 11.18
CA THR A 121 10.83 8.45 11.01
C THR A 121 11.72 7.30 11.47
N GLU A 122 12.87 7.61 12.08
CA GLU A 122 13.84 6.56 12.41
C GLU A 122 13.28 5.57 13.43
N ARG A 123 12.63 6.07 14.48
CA ARG A 123 12.09 5.19 15.51
C ARG A 123 11.02 4.26 14.94
N TYR A 124 10.14 4.81 14.12
CA TYR A 124 9.09 4.02 13.48
C TYR A 124 9.70 2.97 12.55
N TYR A 125 10.66 3.38 11.75
CA TYR A 125 11.32 2.48 10.81
C TYR A 125 11.93 1.29 11.56
N GLN A 126 12.65 1.55 12.65
CA GLN A 126 13.26 0.48 13.42
C GLN A 126 12.21 -0.43 14.05
N LYS A 127 11.08 0.12 14.52
CA LYS A 127 10.00 -0.70 15.05
C LYS A 127 9.46 -1.66 14.02
N VAL A 128 9.24 -1.16 12.80
CA VAL A 128 8.71 -2.00 11.73
C VAL A 128 9.71 -3.10 11.37
N LEU A 129 11.00 -2.73 11.24
CA LEU A 129 12.01 -3.73 10.91
C LEU A 129 12.04 -4.87 11.93
N ARG A 130 11.88 -4.55 13.22
CA ARG A 130 11.91 -5.57 14.25
C ARG A 130 10.74 -6.53 14.14
N ARG A 131 9.65 -6.11 13.52
CA ARG A 131 8.48 -6.97 13.36
C ARG A 131 8.50 -7.74 12.05
N MET A 132 9.48 -7.51 11.20
CA MET A 132 9.52 -8.15 9.89
C MET A 132 10.15 -9.52 9.89
N LYS A 133 10.53 -10.01 11.03
CA LYS A 133 11.22 -11.27 11.09
C LYS A 133 10.54 -12.45 10.55
#